data_45c932765ad9e4341e5c7c9186738e13
#
_entry.id   45c932765ad9e4341e5c7c9186738e13
#
_cell.length_a   1.000
_cell.length_b   1.000
_cell.length_c   1.000
_cell.angle_alpha   90.00
_cell.angle_beta   90.00
_cell.angle_gamma   90.00
#
_symmetry.space_group_name_H-M   'P 1'
#
loop_
_entity.id
_entity.type
_entity.pdbx_description
1 polymer ?
#
loop_
_entity_poly.entity_id
_entity_poly.type
_entity_poly.pdbx_seq_one_letter_code
_entity_poly.pdbx_strand_id
1 'polypeptide(L)'
;MKAMTAALAAAMVFAAVSVSTAEVRTEVVEYRHGSVVLEGYMAYDDSVQGKRPGILVVHEWMGHNPYVRKRAEGLARLGYAAFAIDMYGKGVRAKDSKEAASLAGIYKGDRGLMRARAQAGLDVLAKHPMVDTARMAAVGYCFGGTTVLELARSGAPLAAVVSFHGGLDTPSAEDAKNIRGKVLVLHGGDDPYVKPAEVAAFQEEMRGAGVDWQFVTYGGAVHSFTNPDAGNDNSKGAAYNEKADRRSWEAMKAFFAETLK
;
A
#
# COMPACT_ATOMS: atom_id res chain seq x y z
N MET A 1 -46.17 -59.74 -36.01
CA MET A 1 -44.80 -59.22 -35.70
C MET A 1 -44.94 -57.74 -35.29
N LYS A 2 -44.86 -57.42 -33.99
CA LYS A 2 -44.96 -56.07 -33.46
C LYS A 2 -43.52 -55.59 -33.12
N ALA A 3 -43.05 -54.59 -33.83
CA ALA A 3 -41.76 -53.95 -33.54
C ALA A 3 -41.92 -53.00 -32.35
N MET A 4 -41.16 -53.26 -31.31
CA MET A 4 -41.01 -52.32 -30.14
C MET A 4 -39.87 -51.40 -30.39
N THR A 5 -40.18 -50.13 -30.59
CA THR A 5 -39.20 -49.04 -30.66
C THR A 5 -38.86 -48.54 -29.22
N ALA A 6 -37.61 -48.76 -28.79
CA ALA A 6 -37.11 -48.23 -27.52
C ALA A 6 -36.58 -46.80 -27.74
N ALA A 7 -37.18 -45.84 -27.08
CA ALA A 7 -36.70 -44.47 -27.06
C ALA A 7 -35.63 -44.30 -25.95
N LEU A 8 -34.39 -43.99 -26.32
CA LEU A 8 -33.31 -43.64 -25.40
C LEU A 8 -33.44 -42.15 -25.00
N ALA A 9 -33.79 -41.86 -23.78
CA ALA A 9 -33.78 -40.52 -23.25
C ALA A 9 -32.35 -40.19 -22.72
N ALA A 10 -31.66 -39.31 -23.41
CA ALA A 10 -30.37 -38.78 -22.97
C ALA A 10 -30.61 -37.67 -21.92
N ALA A 11 -30.27 -37.92 -20.67
CA ALA A 11 -30.28 -36.90 -19.60
C ALA A 11 -29.03 -36.00 -19.74
N MET A 12 -29.20 -34.75 -20.15
CA MET A 12 -28.16 -33.76 -20.08
C MET A 12 -28.01 -33.27 -18.63
N VAL A 13 -26.90 -33.62 -18.00
CA VAL A 13 -26.51 -33.07 -16.69
C VAL A 13 -25.87 -31.69 -16.94
N PHE A 14 -26.59 -30.60 -16.66
CA PHE A 14 -26.05 -29.29 -16.59
C PHE A 14 -25.27 -29.13 -15.27
N ALA A 15 -23.96 -29.17 -15.34
CA ALA A 15 -23.12 -28.73 -14.23
C ALA A 15 -23.27 -27.20 -14.07
N ALA A 16 -23.97 -26.78 -13.02
CA ALA A 16 -24.02 -25.38 -12.64
C ALA A 16 -22.60 -24.95 -12.18
N VAL A 17 -21.91 -24.19 -13.00
CA VAL A 17 -20.67 -23.48 -12.60
C VAL A 17 -21.11 -22.38 -11.65
N SER A 18 -20.95 -22.59 -10.34
CA SER A 18 -21.10 -21.53 -9.35
C SER A 18 -19.96 -20.53 -9.59
N VAL A 19 -20.28 -19.40 -10.19
CA VAL A 19 -19.38 -18.26 -10.21
C VAL A 19 -19.34 -17.72 -8.78
N SER A 20 -18.31 -18.12 -8.01
CA SER A 20 -18.02 -17.48 -6.73
C SER A 20 -17.69 -16.00 -7.02
N THR A 21 -18.57 -15.10 -6.62
CA THR A 21 -18.27 -13.68 -6.63
C THR A 21 -17.20 -13.43 -5.57
N ALA A 22 -16.06 -12.89 -5.99
CA ALA A 22 -14.98 -12.49 -5.10
C ALA A 22 -15.53 -11.63 -3.96
N GLU A 23 -15.48 -12.13 -2.73
CA GLU A 23 -15.92 -11.40 -1.55
C GLU A 23 -14.71 -11.01 -0.72
N VAL A 24 -14.49 -9.69 -0.59
CA VAL A 24 -13.41 -9.16 0.24
C VAL A 24 -13.77 -9.38 1.70
N ARG A 25 -13.02 -10.24 2.37
CA ARG A 25 -13.05 -10.42 3.83
C ARG A 25 -12.16 -9.38 4.50
N THR A 26 -12.61 -8.93 5.66
CA THR A 26 -11.88 -7.91 6.43
C THR A 26 -11.85 -8.29 7.90
N GLU A 27 -10.72 -8.00 8.54
CA GLU A 27 -10.49 -8.28 9.96
C GLU A 27 -9.81 -7.09 10.63
N VAL A 28 -10.25 -6.74 11.83
CA VAL A 28 -9.53 -5.80 12.70
C VAL A 28 -8.53 -6.61 13.51
N VAL A 29 -7.25 -6.26 13.42
CA VAL A 29 -6.16 -6.97 14.07
C VAL A 29 -5.50 -6.06 15.11
N GLU A 30 -5.62 -6.42 16.39
CA GLU A 30 -4.88 -5.75 17.45
C GLU A 30 -3.47 -6.34 17.58
N TYR A 31 -2.47 -5.49 17.66
CA TYR A 31 -1.07 -5.89 17.83
C TYR A 31 -0.31 -4.87 18.68
N ARG A 32 0.98 -5.12 18.94
CA ARG A 32 1.78 -4.25 19.81
C ARG A 32 3.12 -3.90 19.18
N HIS A 33 3.59 -2.71 19.54
CA HIS A 33 4.98 -2.31 19.42
C HIS A 33 5.45 -1.71 20.75
N GLY A 34 6.26 -2.46 21.48
CA GLY A 34 6.58 -2.13 22.88
C GLY A 34 5.30 -2.11 23.74
N SER A 35 5.12 -1.04 24.49
CA SER A 35 3.93 -0.83 25.34
C SER A 35 2.70 -0.31 24.56
N VAL A 36 2.87 0.15 23.31
CA VAL A 36 1.80 0.76 22.53
C VAL A 36 0.94 -0.32 21.89
N VAL A 37 -0.37 -0.26 22.11
CA VAL A 37 -1.38 -1.07 21.43
C VAL A 37 -1.72 -0.40 20.11
N LEU A 38 -1.78 -1.19 19.06
CA LEU A 38 -2.05 -0.76 17.67
C LEU A 38 -3.23 -1.55 17.12
N GLU A 39 -4.00 -0.93 16.21
CA GLU A 39 -5.13 -1.56 15.56
C GLU A 39 -5.00 -1.44 14.04
N GLY A 40 -4.65 -2.54 13.38
CA GLY A 40 -4.61 -2.64 11.93
C GLY A 40 -5.87 -3.24 11.32
N TYR A 41 -5.93 -3.23 10.00
CA TYR A 41 -7.06 -3.72 9.21
C TYR A 41 -6.55 -4.61 8.08
N MET A 42 -6.84 -5.90 8.19
CA MET A 42 -6.53 -6.91 7.18
C MET A 42 -7.67 -6.98 6.17
N ALA A 43 -7.34 -7.08 4.89
CA ALA A 43 -8.29 -7.31 3.80
C ALA A 43 -7.73 -8.35 2.82
N TYR A 44 -8.54 -9.32 2.40
CA TYR A 44 -8.19 -10.34 1.43
C TYR A 44 -9.44 -10.87 0.72
N ASP A 45 -9.27 -11.44 -0.47
CA ASP A 45 -10.34 -12.12 -1.20
C ASP A 45 -10.36 -13.61 -0.80
N ASP A 46 -11.44 -14.09 -0.18
CA ASP A 46 -11.56 -15.48 0.30
C ASP A 46 -11.79 -16.51 -0.82
N SER A 47 -12.12 -16.07 -2.03
CA SER A 47 -12.23 -16.95 -3.20
C SER A 47 -10.87 -17.40 -3.75
N VAL A 48 -9.79 -16.65 -3.47
CA VAL A 48 -8.43 -17.00 -3.90
C VAL A 48 -7.87 -18.10 -3.00
N GLN A 49 -7.48 -19.21 -3.59
CA GLN A 49 -6.91 -20.34 -2.85
C GLN A 49 -5.39 -20.20 -2.65
N GLY A 50 -4.90 -20.71 -1.52
CA GLY A 50 -3.47 -20.77 -1.21
C GLY A 50 -2.87 -19.45 -0.77
N LYS A 51 -1.53 -19.45 -0.65
CA LYS A 51 -0.77 -18.27 -0.27
C LYS A 51 -0.68 -17.26 -1.41
N ARG A 52 -0.70 -15.98 -1.06
CA ARG A 52 -0.67 -14.84 -1.99
C ARG A 52 0.31 -13.76 -1.53
N PRO A 53 0.74 -12.85 -2.40
CA PRO A 53 1.59 -11.75 -1.98
C PRO A 53 0.95 -10.92 -0.87
N GLY A 54 1.74 -10.55 0.13
CA GLY A 54 1.33 -9.70 1.25
C GLY A 54 1.68 -8.25 1.01
N ILE A 55 0.72 -7.34 1.17
CA ILE A 55 0.93 -5.90 0.98
C ILE A 55 0.70 -5.16 2.29
N LEU A 56 1.76 -4.56 2.83
CA LEU A 56 1.65 -3.60 3.92
C LEU A 56 1.12 -2.27 3.37
N VAL A 57 0.11 -1.68 4.02
CA VAL A 57 -0.46 -0.40 3.59
C VAL A 57 -0.32 0.62 4.71
N VAL A 58 0.33 1.76 4.45
CA VAL A 58 0.57 2.79 5.45
C VAL A 58 -0.24 4.04 5.15
N HIS A 59 -0.96 4.50 6.17
CA HIS A 59 -1.91 5.61 6.10
C HIS A 59 -1.25 6.98 5.92
N GLU A 60 -2.04 7.98 5.51
CA GLU A 60 -1.66 9.39 5.52
C GLU A 60 -1.53 9.95 6.95
N TRP A 61 -1.18 11.20 7.08
CA TRP A 61 -0.90 11.87 8.35
C TRP A 61 -2.08 11.98 9.33
N MET A 62 -3.33 11.83 8.84
CA MET A 62 -4.52 11.84 9.71
C MET A 62 -4.69 10.57 10.54
N GLY A 63 -3.89 9.52 10.30
CA GLY A 63 -3.96 8.24 10.99
C GLY A 63 -4.76 7.18 10.26
N HIS A 64 -4.98 6.05 10.93
CA HIS A 64 -5.67 4.88 10.38
C HIS A 64 -7.18 5.13 10.22
N ASN A 65 -7.59 5.66 9.06
CA ASN A 65 -8.93 6.13 8.73
C ASN A 65 -9.61 5.27 7.64
N PRO A 66 -10.88 5.53 7.25
CA PRO A 66 -11.57 4.78 6.20
C PRO A 66 -10.85 4.81 4.84
N TYR A 67 -10.11 5.87 4.51
CA TYR A 67 -9.38 5.96 3.25
C TYR A 67 -8.34 4.83 3.11
N VAL A 68 -7.48 4.64 4.10
CA VAL A 68 -6.45 3.57 4.03
C VAL A 68 -7.08 2.18 4.02
N ARG A 69 -8.22 1.97 4.71
CA ARG A 69 -8.98 0.72 4.67
C ARG A 69 -9.49 0.42 3.25
N LYS A 70 -10.08 1.42 2.57
CA LYS A 70 -10.50 1.28 1.16
C LYS A 70 -9.34 0.93 0.22
N ARG A 71 -8.15 1.50 0.46
CA ARG A 71 -6.95 1.15 -0.32
C ARG A 71 -6.53 -0.30 -0.09
N ALA A 72 -6.58 -0.80 1.15
CA ALA A 72 -6.33 -2.21 1.45
C ALA A 72 -7.37 -3.13 0.79
N GLU A 73 -8.66 -2.79 0.86
CA GLU A 73 -9.72 -3.54 0.16
C GLU A 73 -9.54 -3.53 -1.36
N GLY A 74 -9.10 -2.40 -1.94
CA GLY A 74 -8.75 -2.31 -3.35
C GLY A 74 -7.65 -3.29 -3.75
N LEU A 75 -6.61 -3.44 -2.93
CA LEU A 75 -5.55 -4.42 -3.13
C LEU A 75 -6.04 -5.86 -2.94
N ALA A 76 -6.93 -6.09 -1.98
CA ALA A 76 -7.56 -7.41 -1.78
C ALA A 76 -8.33 -7.87 -3.02
N ARG A 77 -9.08 -6.96 -3.68
CA ARG A 77 -9.77 -7.25 -4.96
C ARG A 77 -8.84 -7.58 -6.13
N LEU A 78 -7.56 -7.22 -6.01
CA LEU A 78 -6.50 -7.62 -6.96
C LEU A 78 -5.87 -8.98 -6.61
N GLY A 79 -6.34 -9.66 -5.57
CA GLY A 79 -5.86 -10.98 -5.15
C GLY A 79 -4.73 -10.94 -4.11
N TYR A 80 -4.40 -9.78 -3.55
CA TYR A 80 -3.39 -9.65 -2.50
C TYR A 80 -3.99 -9.85 -1.10
N ALA A 81 -3.15 -10.19 -0.11
CA ALA A 81 -3.46 -10.03 1.31
C ALA A 81 -2.92 -8.69 1.77
N ALA A 82 -3.80 -7.70 2.03
CA ALA A 82 -3.41 -6.33 2.34
C ALA A 82 -3.66 -6.00 3.82
N PHE A 83 -2.65 -5.47 4.49
CA PHE A 83 -2.72 -5.09 5.89
C PHE A 83 -2.47 -3.61 6.07
N ALA A 84 -3.54 -2.83 6.31
CA ALA A 84 -3.44 -1.43 6.67
C ALA A 84 -3.02 -1.31 8.13
N ILE A 85 -1.79 -0.81 8.35
CA ILE A 85 -1.20 -0.71 9.68
C ILE A 85 -1.57 0.61 10.38
N ASP A 86 -1.49 0.58 11.71
CA ASP A 86 -1.61 1.75 12.56
C ASP A 86 -0.22 2.21 13.00
N MET A 87 0.11 3.46 12.69
CA MET A 87 1.38 4.06 13.10
C MET A 87 1.30 4.78 14.45
N TYR A 88 0.10 5.22 14.86
CA TYR A 88 -0.04 6.14 15.97
C TYR A 88 -0.46 5.48 17.28
N GLY A 89 -1.37 4.52 17.23
CA GLY A 89 -1.94 3.83 18.39
C GLY A 89 -3.43 3.57 18.21
N LYS A 90 -3.93 2.53 18.85
CA LYS A 90 -5.34 2.14 18.79
C LYS A 90 -6.26 3.31 19.14
N GLY A 91 -7.10 3.70 18.18
CA GLY A 91 -8.05 4.82 18.33
C GLY A 91 -7.44 6.21 18.17
N VAL A 92 -6.11 6.34 17.99
CA VAL A 92 -5.45 7.64 17.79
C VAL A 92 -5.56 8.07 16.33
N ARG A 93 -6.28 9.18 16.12
CA ARG A 93 -6.46 9.82 14.81
C ARG A 93 -6.47 11.32 15.01
N ALA A 94 -5.83 12.04 14.10
CA ALA A 94 -5.83 13.50 14.16
C ALA A 94 -7.24 14.05 13.86
N LYS A 95 -7.64 15.07 14.61
CA LYS A 95 -8.92 15.78 14.43
C LYS A 95 -8.81 16.91 13.43
N ASP A 96 -7.60 17.46 13.29
CA ASP A 96 -7.28 18.57 12.41
C ASP A 96 -5.83 18.49 11.92
N SER A 97 -5.45 19.39 11.01
CA SER A 97 -4.10 19.45 10.42
C SER A 97 -3.00 19.73 11.44
N LYS A 98 -3.30 20.46 12.52
CA LYS A 98 -2.31 20.76 13.58
C LYS A 98 -1.97 19.50 14.37
N GLU A 99 -2.98 18.74 14.76
CA GLU A 99 -2.79 17.47 15.45
C GLU A 99 -2.11 16.45 14.53
N ALA A 100 -2.50 16.41 13.24
CA ALA A 100 -1.87 15.54 12.24
C ALA A 100 -0.37 15.87 12.08
N ALA A 101 -0.01 17.14 12.01
CA ALA A 101 1.38 17.56 11.93
C ALA A 101 2.17 17.17 13.18
N SER A 102 1.56 17.27 14.37
CA SER A 102 2.17 16.86 15.63
C SER A 102 2.41 15.36 15.67
N LEU A 103 1.39 14.53 15.35
CA LEU A 103 1.50 13.08 15.34
C LEU A 103 2.53 12.58 14.30
N ALA A 104 2.45 13.04 13.07
CA ALA A 104 3.42 12.68 12.04
C ALA A 104 4.83 13.18 12.36
N GLY A 105 4.95 14.35 13.02
CA GLY A 105 6.20 14.96 13.45
C GLY A 105 7.02 14.08 14.38
N ILE A 106 6.37 13.33 15.28
CA ILE A 106 7.03 12.36 16.18
C ILE A 106 7.88 11.37 15.36
N TYR A 107 7.28 10.79 14.32
CA TYR A 107 7.94 9.78 13.48
C TYR A 107 8.91 10.39 12.48
N LYS A 108 8.59 11.57 11.94
CA LYS A 108 9.50 12.28 11.05
C LYS A 108 10.76 12.75 11.78
N GLY A 109 10.63 13.10 13.06
CA GLY A 109 11.76 13.46 13.93
C GLY A 109 12.56 12.25 14.44
N ASP A 110 11.96 11.06 14.46
CA ASP A 110 12.60 9.80 14.87
C ASP A 110 12.35 8.72 13.82
N ARG A 111 13.26 8.63 12.83
CA ARG A 111 13.19 7.63 11.75
C ARG A 111 13.38 6.20 12.29
N GLY A 112 14.11 6.02 13.38
CA GLY A 112 14.25 4.74 14.06
C GLY A 112 12.90 4.22 14.56
N LEU A 113 12.15 5.09 15.25
CA LEU A 113 10.79 4.78 15.70
C LEU A 113 9.85 4.55 14.51
N MET A 114 9.93 5.35 13.44
CA MET A 114 9.13 5.16 12.21
C MET A 114 9.34 3.77 11.61
N ARG A 115 10.60 3.39 11.39
CA ARG A 115 11.01 2.09 10.85
C ARG A 115 10.54 0.94 11.74
N ALA A 116 10.78 1.03 13.05
CA ALA A 116 10.41 -0.01 14.01
C ALA A 116 8.87 -0.19 14.12
N ARG A 117 8.11 0.91 14.06
CA ARG A 117 6.65 0.86 14.09
C ARG A 117 6.07 0.21 12.82
N ALA A 118 6.60 0.55 11.65
CA ALA A 118 6.20 -0.07 10.39
C ALA A 118 6.61 -1.55 10.33
N GLN A 119 7.80 -1.89 10.84
CA GLN A 119 8.28 -3.28 10.93
C GLN A 119 7.35 -4.14 11.81
N ALA A 120 6.87 -3.62 12.94
CA ALA A 120 5.91 -4.35 13.77
C ALA A 120 4.64 -4.72 13.01
N GLY A 121 4.15 -3.84 12.13
CA GLY A 121 3.03 -4.15 11.24
C GLY A 121 3.39 -5.18 10.16
N LEU A 122 4.59 -5.09 9.59
CA LEU A 122 5.09 -6.07 8.62
C LEU A 122 5.21 -7.47 9.23
N ASP A 123 5.64 -7.56 10.47
CA ASP A 123 5.75 -8.83 11.21
C ASP A 123 4.38 -9.48 11.45
N VAL A 124 3.33 -8.68 11.65
CA VAL A 124 1.94 -9.18 11.73
C VAL A 124 1.49 -9.72 10.39
N LEU A 125 1.69 -8.96 9.31
CA LEU A 125 1.35 -9.39 7.95
C LEU A 125 2.06 -10.70 7.59
N ALA A 126 3.36 -10.82 7.87
CA ALA A 126 4.17 -11.99 7.56
C ALA A 126 3.69 -13.27 8.29
N LYS A 127 3.05 -13.12 9.45
CA LYS A 127 2.49 -14.26 10.22
C LYS A 127 1.12 -14.70 9.75
N HIS A 128 0.47 -13.92 8.90
CA HIS A 128 -0.87 -14.26 8.42
C HIS A 128 -0.81 -15.51 7.53
N PRO A 129 -1.66 -16.54 7.75
CA PRO A 129 -1.52 -17.86 7.10
C PRO A 129 -1.64 -17.81 5.58
N MET A 130 -2.36 -16.82 5.02
CA MET A 130 -2.52 -16.65 3.58
C MET A 130 -1.36 -15.89 2.91
N VAL A 131 -0.39 -15.38 3.67
CA VAL A 131 0.69 -14.56 3.12
C VAL A 131 1.86 -15.44 2.67
N ASP A 132 2.30 -15.19 1.44
CA ASP A 132 3.59 -15.67 0.94
C ASP A 132 4.68 -14.67 1.33
N THR A 133 5.47 -15.02 2.30
CA THR A 133 6.53 -14.16 2.83
C THR A 133 7.70 -13.89 1.86
N ALA A 134 7.81 -14.68 0.79
CA ALA A 134 8.76 -14.42 -0.29
C ALA A 134 8.30 -13.29 -1.24
N ARG A 135 6.98 -13.00 -1.22
CA ARG A 135 6.35 -11.99 -2.09
C ARG A 135 5.64 -10.91 -1.28
N MET A 136 6.38 -10.22 -0.41
CA MET A 136 5.85 -9.10 0.36
C MET A 136 6.22 -7.76 -0.28
N ALA A 137 5.29 -6.80 -0.23
CA ALA A 137 5.51 -5.42 -0.65
C ALA A 137 4.91 -4.43 0.35
N ALA A 138 5.26 -3.16 0.21
CA ALA A 138 4.69 -2.09 1.00
C ALA A 138 4.20 -0.94 0.10
N VAL A 139 3.05 -0.38 0.46
CA VAL A 139 2.44 0.81 -0.18
C VAL A 139 2.17 1.84 0.89
N GLY A 140 2.51 3.08 0.62
CA GLY A 140 2.22 4.17 1.55
C GLY A 140 1.74 5.44 0.84
N TYR A 141 0.90 6.19 1.54
CA TYR A 141 0.28 7.41 1.05
C TYR A 141 0.71 8.60 1.92
N CYS A 142 1.19 9.71 1.33
CA CYS A 142 1.65 10.90 2.06
C CYS A 142 2.72 10.54 3.12
N PHE A 143 2.44 10.75 4.41
CA PHE A 143 3.26 10.28 5.53
C PHE A 143 3.63 8.79 5.40
N GLY A 144 2.66 7.97 4.98
CA GLY A 144 2.89 6.55 4.73
C GLY A 144 3.86 6.29 3.57
N GLY A 145 3.87 7.14 2.55
CA GLY A 145 4.84 7.06 1.45
C GLY A 145 6.28 7.22 1.92
N THR A 146 6.52 8.21 2.78
CA THR A 146 7.82 8.36 3.48
C THR A 146 8.13 7.14 4.35
N THR A 147 7.12 6.64 5.08
CA THR A 147 7.29 5.51 5.99
C THR A 147 7.72 4.24 5.27
N VAL A 148 7.13 3.91 4.12
CA VAL A 148 7.51 2.69 3.39
C VAL A 148 8.88 2.80 2.73
N LEU A 149 9.29 4.01 2.31
CA LEU A 149 10.66 4.26 1.84
C LEU A 149 11.67 4.06 2.99
N GLU A 150 11.37 4.59 4.18
CA GLU A 150 12.20 4.40 5.37
C GLU A 150 12.25 2.92 5.81
N LEU A 151 11.15 2.20 5.70
CA LEU A 151 11.11 0.76 5.97
C LEU A 151 12.00 0.00 4.98
N ALA A 152 11.99 0.36 3.69
CA ALA A 152 12.89 -0.23 2.71
C ALA A 152 14.36 0.07 3.02
N ARG A 153 14.68 1.34 3.36
CA ARG A 153 16.03 1.77 3.78
C ARG A 153 16.54 1.05 5.03
N SER A 154 15.65 0.55 5.89
CA SER A 154 16.04 -0.27 7.05
C SER A 154 16.42 -1.71 6.68
N GLY A 155 16.31 -2.11 5.41
CA GLY A 155 16.63 -3.47 4.95
C GLY A 155 15.49 -4.47 5.14
N ALA A 156 14.25 -4.02 5.31
CA ALA A 156 13.08 -4.88 5.42
C ALA A 156 12.98 -5.85 4.21
N PRO A 157 12.54 -7.10 4.41
CA PRO A 157 12.49 -8.12 3.37
C PRO A 157 11.28 -7.90 2.44
N LEU A 158 11.30 -6.80 1.69
CA LEU A 158 10.25 -6.41 0.75
C LEU A 158 10.75 -6.61 -0.69
N ALA A 159 9.94 -7.26 -1.53
CA ALA A 159 10.22 -7.40 -2.96
C ALA A 159 9.93 -6.09 -3.72
N ALA A 160 9.00 -5.29 -3.22
CA ALA A 160 8.59 -4.03 -3.84
C ALA A 160 8.13 -3.00 -2.81
N VAL A 161 8.38 -1.72 -3.10
CA VAL A 161 7.88 -0.58 -2.30
C VAL A 161 7.27 0.45 -3.24
N VAL A 162 6.08 0.96 -2.90
CA VAL A 162 5.39 2.00 -3.67
C VAL A 162 5.04 3.18 -2.76
N SER A 163 5.58 4.35 -3.09
CA SER A 163 5.28 5.62 -2.41
C SER A 163 4.35 6.48 -3.26
N PHE A 164 3.15 6.75 -2.78
CA PHE A 164 2.22 7.71 -3.37
C PHE A 164 2.36 9.06 -2.66
N HIS A 165 2.70 10.09 -3.40
CA HIS A 165 2.87 11.47 -2.92
C HIS A 165 3.54 11.58 -1.54
N GLY A 166 4.53 10.72 -1.27
CA GLY A 166 5.31 10.74 -0.03
C GLY A 166 6.44 11.77 -0.08
N GLY A 167 6.87 12.27 1.08
CA GLY A 167 8.15 12.94 1.21
C GLY A 167 9.29 11.97 0.93
N LEU A 168 10.34 12.45 0.30
CA LEU A 168 11.45 11.64 -0.21
C LEU A 168 12.71 11.74 0.65
N ASP A 169 12.71 12.71 1.56
CA ASP A 169 13.81 13.01 2.46
C ASP A 169 14.18 11.85 3.37
N THR A 170 15.46 11.74 3.67
CA THR A 170 16.01 10.77 4.65
C THR A 170 17.16 11.41 5.41
N PRO A 171 17.39 11.06 6.69
CA PRO A 171 18.56 11.52 7.42
C PRO A 171 19.88 10.89 6.92
N SER A 172 19.80 9.75 6.21
CA SER A 172 20.97 9.02 5.72
C SER A 172 20.69 8.42 4.34
N ALA A 173 21.24 9.02 3.29
CA ALA A 173 21.16 8.47 1.93
C ALA A 173 21.90 7.13 1.79
N GLU A 174 22.92 6.89 2.63
CA GLU A 174 23.66 5.62 2.65
C GLU A 174 22.79 4.41 2.99
N ASP A 175 21.68 4.62 3.74
CA ASP A 175 20.75 3.56 4.10
C ASP A 175 20.06 2.94 2.88
N ALA A 176 20.03 3.62 1.74
CA ALA A 176 19.51 3.06 0.48
C ALA A 176 20.23 1.79 0.03
N LYS A 177 21.49 1.61 0.43
CA LYS A 177 22.26 0.39 0.16
C LYS A 177 21.67 -0.87 0.82
N ASN A 178 20.81 -0.70 1.83
CA ASN A 178 20.10 -1.80 2.49
C ASN A 178 18.81 -2.20 1.76
N ILE A 179 18.33 -1.41 0.80
CA ILE A 179 17.10 -1.69 0.07
C ILE A 179 17.26 -3.00 -0.71
N ARG A 180 16.36 -3.95 -0.48
CA ARG A 180 16.43 -5.29 -1.08
C ARG A 180 15.54 -5.46 -2.30
N GLY A 181 14.46 -4.70 -2.36
CA GLY A 181 13.45 -4.79 -3.43
C GLY A 181 13.50 -3.60 -4.37
N LYS A 182 12.55 -3.58 -5.29
CA LYS A 182 12.37 -2.49 -6.26
C LYS A 182 11.54 -1.36 -5.65
N VAL A 183 11.74 -0.13 -6.13
CA VAL A 183 11.06 1.07 -5.61
C VAL A 183 10.30 1.77 -6.73
N LEU A 184 9.02 2.09 -6.49
CA LEU A 184 8.20 2.94 -7.35
C LEU A 184 7.76 4.18 -6.57
N VAL A 185 8.06 5.36 -7.10
CA VAL A 185 7.55 6.63 -6.58
C VAL A 185 6.54 7.22 -7.56
N LEU A 186 5.36 7.58 -7.04
CA LEU A 186 4.24 8.15 -7.77
C LEU A 186 4.00 9.56 -7.22
N HIS A 187 4.49 10.57 -7.95
CA HIS A 187 4.67 11.94 -7.49
C HIS A 187 3.74 12.93 -8.19
N GLY A 188 3.17 13.86 -7.44
CA GLY A 188 2.45 15.00 -8.00
C GLY A 188 3.44 16.04 -8.54
N GLY A 189 3.34 16.36 -9.83
CA GLY A 189 4.30 17.28 -10.49
C GLY A 189 4.29 18.70 -9.94
N ASP A 190 3.17 19.09 -9.31
CA ASP A 190 2.96 20.42 -8.72
C ASP A 190 2.88 20.37 -7.18
N ASP A 191 3.41 19.30 -6.57
CA ASP A 191 3.42 19.09 -5.11
C ASP A 191 4.36 20.12 -4.44
N PRO A 192 3.83 21.09 -3.65
CA PRO A 192 4.64 22.13 -3.04
C PRO A 192 5.43 21.65 -1.82
N TYR A 193 5.09 20.47 -1.29
CA TYR A 193 5.71 19.93 -0.07
C TYR A 193 6.97 19.11 -0.35
N VAL A 194 7.15 18.66 -1.60
CA VAL A 194 8.35 17.95 -2.06
C VAL A 194 9.05 18.78 -3.11
N LYS A 195 10.13 19.44 -2.72
CA LYS A 195 10.85 20.39 -3.58
C LYS A 195 11.62 19.66 -4.69
N PRO A 196 11.85 20.30 -5.85
CA PRO A 196 12.65 19.71 -6.93
C PRO A 196 14.04 19.21 -6.50
N ALA A 197 14.68 19.91 -5.57
CA ALA A 197 15.97 19.49 -5.01
C ALA A 197 15.88 18.17 -4.21
N GLU A 198 14.75 17.94 -3.52
CA GLU A 198 14.51 16.70 -2.79
C GLU A 198 14.26 15.52 -3.76
N VAL A 199 13.54 15.78 -4.86
CA VAL A 199 13.37 14.78 -5.94
C VAL A 199 14.73 14.41 -6.54
N ALA A 200 15.57 15.42 -6.86
CA ALA A 200 16.89 15.17 -7.41
C ALA A 200 17.79 14.39 -6.44
N ALA A 201 17.76 14.73 -5.16
CA ALA A 201 18.52 14.04 -4.11
C ALA A 201 18.09 12.58 -3.97
N PHE A 202 16.78 12.29 -3.99
CA PHE A 202 16.25 10.94 -3.96
C PHE A 202 16.70 10.12 -5.18
N GLN A 203 16.64 10.68 -6.38
CA GLN A 203 17.06 10.00 -7.59
C GLN A 203 18.58 9.68 -7.56
N GLU A 204 19.39 10.60 -7.02
CA GLU A 204 20.82 10.39 -6.85
C GLU A 204 21.11 9.30 -5.79
N GLU A 205 20.38 9.32 -4.68
CA GLU A 205 20.43 8.29 -3.65
C GLU A 205 20.15 6.89 -4.24
N MET A 206 19.05 6.72 -4.96
CA MET A 206 18.68 5.43 -5.57
C MET A 206 19.71 4.97 -6.60
N ARG A 207 20.23 5.90 -7.41
CA ARG A 207 21.27 5.61 -8.41
C ARG A 207 22.59 5.20 -7.75
N GLY A 208 23.02 5.96 -6.74
CA GLY A 208 24.26 5.69 -6.00
C GLY A 208 24.24 4.37 -5.23
N ALA A 209 23.07 3.94 -4.77
CA ALA A 209 22.87 2.67 -4.09
C ALA A 209 22.63 1.47 -5.06
N GLY A 210 22.49 1.70 -6.37
CA GLY A 210 22.20 0.65 -7.35
C GLY A 210 20.82 0.02 -7.21
N VAL A 211 19.86 0.73 -6.62
CA VAL A 211 18.47 0.25 -6.47
C VAL A 211 17.79 0.22 -7.83
N ASP A 212 16.95 -0.80 -8.09
CA ASP A 212 16.02 -0.80 -9.22
C ASP A 212 14.80 0.06 -8.86
N TRP A 213 14.66 1.21 -9.52
CA TRP A 213 13.64 2.19 -9.18
C TRP A 213 12.97 2.82 -10.38
N GLN A 214 11.72 3.25 -10.18
CA GLN A 214 10.94 4.03 -11.12
C GLN A 214 10.38 5.28 -10.43
N PHE A 215 10.33 6.40 -11.15
CA PHE A 215 9.77 7.65 -10.68
C PHE A 215 8.80 8.20 -11.72
N VAL A 216 7.52 8.26 -11.36
CA VAL A 216 6.46 8.75 -12.25
C VAL A 216 5.90 10.05 -11.71
N THR A 217 5.96 11.10 -12.52
CA THR A 217 5.42 12.42 -12.19
C THR A 217 4.11 12.68 -12.93
N TYR A 218 3.09 13.10 -12.18
CA TYR A 218 1.77 13.45 -12.72
C TYR A 218 1.61 14.96 -12.77
N GLY A 219 1.75 15.56 -13.97
CA GLY A 219 1.58 17.01 -14.17
C GLY A 219 0.16 17.48 -13.82
N GLY A 220 0.05 18.63 -13.15
CA GLY A 220 -1.21 19.19 -12.68
C GLY A 220 -1.76 18.53 -11.41
N ALA A 221 -1.03 17.57 -10.83
CA ALA A 221 -1.37 16.97 -9.54
C ALA A 221 -0.51 17.55 -8.43
N VAL A 222 -1.13 17.90 -7.32
CA VAL A 222 -0.48 18.35 -6.08
C VAL A 222 -0.40 17.19 -5.08
N HIS A 223 -0.04 17.47 -3.82
CA HIS A 223 -0.02 16.47 -2.75
C HIS A 223 -1.38 15.81 -2.53
N SER A 224 -1.42 14.60 -1.96
CA SER A 224 -2.65 13.81 -1.68
C SER A 224 -3.57 13.60 -2.89
N PHE A 225 -3.04 13.59 -4.10
CA PHE A 225 -3.83 13.47 -5.34
C PHE A 225 -4.65 12.18 -5.44
N THR A 226 -4.40 11.19 -4.59
CA THR A 226 -5.15 9.93 -4.56
C THR A 226 -6.33 9.94 -3.58
N ASN A 227 -6.46 10.98 -2.73
CA ASN A 227 -7.46 11.01 -1.67
C ASN A 227 -8.63 11.95 -2.01
N PRO A 228 -9.84 11.43 -2.28
CA PRO A 228 -11.01 12.28 -2.56
C PRO A 228 -11.35 13.26 -1.42
N ASP A 229 -11.04 12.91 -0.18
CA ASP A 229 -11.31 13.77 0.99
C ASP A 229 -10.38 14.98 1.06
N ALA A 230 -9.32 15.04 0.22
CA ALA A 230 -8.44 16.22 0.10
C ALA A 230 -9.11 17.40 -0.64
N GLY A 231 -10.30 17.17 -1.23
CA GLY A 231 -10.98 18.18 -2.04
C GLY A 231 -10.32 18.36 -3.41
N ASN A 232 -10.69 19.43 -4.13
CA ASN A 232 -10.29 19.65 -5.53
C ASN A 232 -9.60 21.00 -5.79
N ASP A 233 -9.15 21.68 -4.74
CA ASP A 233 -8.51 23.00 -4.81
C ASP A 233 -6.98 22.86 -4.71
N ASN A 234 -6.31 22.83 -5.86
CA ASN A 234 -4.85 22.71 -5.94
C ASN A 234 -4.10 23.88 -5.24
N SER A 235 -4.76 25.05 -5.11
CA SER A 235 -4.12 26.21 -4.47
C SER A 235 -3.79 25.99 -2.98
N LYS A 236 -4.42 24.98 -2.36
CA LYS A 236 -4.13 24.56 -0.98
C LYS A 236 -2.92 23.64 -0.86
N GLY A 237 -2.31 23.25 -1.98
CA GLY A 237 -1.13 22.38 -2.03
C GLY A 237 -1.42 20.90 -1.86
N ALA A 238 -2.64 20.51 -1.42
CA ALA A 238 -3.12 19.14 -1.35
C ALA A 238 -4.54 19.08 -1.90
N ALA A 239 -4.79 18.24 -2.92
CA ALA A 239 -6.08 18.09 -3.56
C ALA A 239 -6.16 16.77 -4.34
N TYR A 240 -7.37 16.22 -4.46
CA TYR A 240 -7.65 15.05 -5.27
C TYR A 240 -7.52 15.36 -6.76
N ASN A 241 -6.91 14.43 -7.50
CA ASN A 241 -6.85 14.47 -8.96
C ASN A 241 -7.20 13.09 -9.51
N GLU A 242 -8.43 12.93 -10.01
CA GLU A 242 -8.96 11.64 -10.50
C GLU A 242 -8.06 10.99 -11.56
N LYS A 243 -7.52 11.80 -12.49
CA LYS A 243 -6.65 11.25 -13.55
C LYS A 243 -5.33 10.72 -12.99
N ALA A 244 -4.73 11.47 -12.06
CA ALA A 244 -3.50 11.06 -11.40
C ALA A 244 -3.74 9.84 -10.48
N ASP A 245 -4.83 9.80 -9.71
CA ASP A 245 -5.20 8.66 -8.87
C ASP A 245 -5.34 7.39 -9.72
N ARG A 246 -6.17 7.42 -10.75
CA ARG A 246 -6.36 6.26 -11.64
C ARG A 246 -5.07 5.81 -12.30
N ARG A 247 -4.29 6.75 -12.87
CA ARG A 247 -3.04 6.43 -13.57
C ARG A 247 -1.98 5.86 -12.62
N SER A 248 -1.87 6.41 -11.43
CA SER A 248 -0.91 5.92 -10.42
C SER A 248 -1.30 4.55 -9.89
N TRP A 249 -2.59 4.27 -9.74
CA TRP A 249 -3.08 2.94 -9.39
C TRP A 249 -2.72 1.90 -10.46
N GLU A 250 -2.92 2.22 -11.76
CA GLU A 250 -2.52 1.33 -12.85
C GLU A 250 -0.99 1.14 -12.92
N ALA A 251 -0.20 2.19 -12.67
CA ALA A 251 1.26 2.09 -12.60
C ALA A 251 1.70 1.15 -11.46
N MET A 252 1.11 1.26 -10.27
CA MET A 252 1.35 0.33 -9.16
C MET A 252 0.98 -1.11 -9.55
N LYS A 253 -0.17 -1.33 -10.19
CA LYS A 253 -0.59 -2.68 -10.62
C LYS A 253 0.41 -3.31 -11.60
N ALA A 254 0.87 -2.55 -12.59
CA ALA A 254 1.87 -3.01 -13.54
C ALA A 254 3.20 -3.35 -12.85
N PHE A 255 3.63 -2.50 -11.92
CA PHE A 255 4.83 -2.72 -11.13
C PHE A 255 4.74 -3.97 -10.25
N PHE A 256 3.61 -4.21 -9.59
CA PHE A 256 3.39 -5.42 -8.79
C PHE A 256 3.29 -6.68 -9.66
N ALA A 257 2.67 -6.59 -10.84
CA ALA A 257 2.64 -7.73 -11.78
C ALA A 257 4.03 -8.13 -12.27
N GLU A 258 5.01 -7.21 -12.29
CA GLU A 258 6.39 -7.49 -12.60
C GLU A 258 7.15 -8.07 -11.39
N THR A 259 6.94 -7.52 -10.19
CA THR A 259 7.81 -7.72 -9.03
C THR A 259 7.34 -8.81 -8.05
N LEU A 260 6.05 -9.18 -8.07
CA LEU A 260 5.43 -10.14 -7.14
C LEU A 260 4.98 -11.45 -7.83
N LYS A 261 5.70 -11.88 -8.83
CA LYS A 261 5.44 -13.13 -9.58
C LYS A 261 5.67 -14.36 -8.73
#